data_da7cdb049c01e2fd63917a02fa142cfe
#
_entry.id   da7cdb049c01e2fd63917a02fa142cfe
#
_cell.length_a   1.000
_cell.length_b   1.000
_cell.length_c   1.000
_cell.angle_alpha   90.00
_cell.angle_beta   90.00
_cell.angle_gamma   90.00
#
_symmetry.space_group_name_H-M   'P 1'
#
loop_
_entity.id
_entity.type
_entity.pdbx_description
1 polymer ?
#
loop_
_entity_poly.entity_id
_entity_poly.type
_entity_poly.pdbx_seq_one_letter_code
_entity_poly.pdbx_strand_id
1 'polypeptide(L)'
;MTFTIHHDAPVTPPDLITGVYAAVNRITRSGMVLGPDQRIPVIDALKAITINAAYQYQEEDTKGSLKVGKIADLVILNKDPLTIDPKELRSIQVQETIKDGKTVFKR
;
A
#
# COMPACT_ATOMS: atom_id res chain seq x y z
N MET A 1 17.34 -1.26 1.25
CA MET A 1 17.03 0.05 0.62
C MET A 1 15.63 0.49 1.04
N THR A 2 15.48 1.75 1.43
CA THR A 2 14.17 2.35 1.74
C THR A 2 13.63 2.99 0.48
N PHE A 3 12.41 2.63 0.08
CA PHE A 3 11.77 3.15 -1.13
C PHE A 3 10.28 3.36 -0.90
N THR A 4 9.66 4.14 -1.77
CA THR A 4 8.22 4.41 -1.76
C THR A 4 7.61 4.05 -3.12
N ILE A 5 6.29 3.96 -3.14
CA ILE A 5 5.51 3.71 -4.36
C ILE A 5 4.61 4.92 -4.61
N HIS A 6 4.53 5.36 -5.87
CA HIS A 6 3.60 6.41 -6.28
C HIS A 6 2.96 6.06 -7.63
N HIS A 7 1.96 6.81 -8.04
CA HIS A 7 1.19 6.53 -9.27
C HIS A 7 1.49 7.51 -10.39
N ASP A 8 2.04 8.68 -10.05
CA ASP A 8 2.21 9.75 -11.02
C ASP A 8 0.89 10.08 -11.73
N ALA A 9 -0.19 10.22 -10.95
CA ALA A 9 -1.51 10.51 -11.51
C ALA A 9 -1.48 11.78 -12.38
N PRO A 10 -2.14 11.79 -13.55
CA PRO A 10 -3.12 10.82 -14.05
C PRO A 10 -2.55 9.66 -14.89
N VAL A 11 -1.24 9.45 -14.87
CA VAL A 11 -0.61 8.35 -15.63
C VAL A 11 -1.23 7.02 -15.23
N THR A 12 -1.39 6.79 -13.92
CA THR A 12 -2.20 5.70 -13.38
C THR A 12 -3.20 6.25 -12.37
N PRO A 13 -4.37 5.57 -12.19
CA PRO A 13 -5.29 5.95 -11.12
C PRO A 13 -4.62 5.88 -9.75
N PRO A 14 -4.97 6.75 -8.80
CA PRO A 14 -4.36 6.80 -7.48
C PRO A 14 -4.87 5.67 -6.56
N ASP A 15 -4.59 4.44 -6.93
CA ASP A 15 -4.95 3.23 -6.20
C ASP A 15 -3.68 2.54 -5.71
N LEU A 16 -3.32 2.76 -4.45
CA LEU A 16 -2.10 2.22 -3.85
C LEU A 16 -2.11 0.69 -3.78
N ILE A 17 -3.25 0.05 -3.69
CA ILE A 17 -3.35 -1.41 -3.71
C ILE A 17 -2.87 -1.96 -5.06
N THR A 18 -3.21 -1.30 -6.16
CA THR A 18 -2.67 -1.65 -7.48
C THR A 18 -1.15 -1.50 -7.52
N GLY A 19 -0.59 -0.48 -6.87
CA GLY A 19 0.86 -0.32 -6.74
C GLY A 19 1.52 -1.47 -6.00
N VAL A 20 0.92 -1.92 -4.89
CA VAL A 20 1.38 -3.09 -4.14
C VAL A 20 1.34 -4.33 -5.01
N TYR A 21 0.24 -4.58 -5.70
CA TYR A 21 0.11 -5.70 -6.63
C TYR A 21 1.23 -5.70 -7.68
N ALA A 22 1.49 -4.56 -8.29
CA ALA A 22 2.50 -4.42 -9.35
C ALA A 22 3.91 -4.72 -8.81
N ALA A 23 4.25 -4.21 -7.64
CA ALA A 23 5.56 -4.41 -7.03
C ALA A 23 5.81 -5.87 -6.63
N VAL A 24 4.77 -6.56 -6.16
CA VAL A 24 4.86 -7.95 -5.70
C VAL A 24 4.86 -8.93 -6.87
N ASN A 25 4.03 -8.71 -7.88
CA ASN A 25 3.81 -9.66 -8.98
C ASN A 25 4.63 -9.35 -10.23
N ARG A 26 4.89 -8.07 -10.50
CA ARG A 26 5.61 -7.63 -11.70
C ARG A 26 4.93 -8.10 -12.99
N ILE A 27 3.61 -8.06 -13.02
CA ILE A 27 2.80 -8.44 -14.19
C ILE A 27 2.23 -7.17 -14.80
N THR A 28 2.47 -6.97 -16.12
CA THR A 28 1.96 -5.82 -16.87
C THR A 28 0.46 -5.98 -17.13
N ARG A 29 -0.17 -4.89 -17.62
CA ARG A 29 -1.58 -4.91 -18.00
C ARG A 29 -1.87 -5.95 -19.10
N SER A 30 -0.90 -6.22 -19.98
CA SER A 30 -1.02 -7.23 -21.03
C SER A 30 -0.77 -8.66 -20.55
N GLY A 31 -0.45 -8.85 -19.27
CA GLY A 31 -0.19 -10.16 -18.68
C GLY A 31 1.26 -10.63 -18.76
N MET A 32 2.16 -9.78 -19.24
CA MET A 32 3.58 -10.13 -19.34
C MET A 32 4.26 -9.96 -17.97
N VAL A 33 5.10 -10.92 -17.57
CA VAL A 33 5.95 -10.80 -16.40
C VAL A 33 7.19 -9.99 -16.76
N LEU A 34 7.42 -8.89 -16.05
CA LEU A 34 8.54 -7.97 -16.32
C LEU A 34 9.47 -7.91 -15.11
N GLY A 35 10.71 -8.39 -15.28
CA GLY A 35 11.72 -8.39 -14.22
C GLY A 35 11.29 -9.19 -13.00
N PRO A 36 11.03 -10.51 -13.12
CA PRO A 36 10.52 -11.31 -12.00
C PRO A 36 11.50 -11.40 -10.83
N ASP A 37 12.78 -11.20 -11.07
CA ASP A 37 13.82 -11.14 -10.05
C ASP A 37 13.77 -9.84 -9.23
N GLN A 38 12.97 -8.86 -9.65
CA GLN A 38 12.77 -7.61 -8.94
C GLN A 38 11.48 -7.59 -8.09
N ARG A 39 10.80 -8.73 -7.99
CA ARG A 39 9.65 -8.87 -7.10
C ARG A 39 10.06 -8.64 -5.65
N ILE A 40 9.18 -8.01 -4.89
CA ILE A 40 9.40 -7.78 -3.46
C ILE A 40 8.32 -8.48 -2.63
N PRO A 41 8.62 -8.81 -1.35
CA PRO A 41 7.61 -9.34 -0.44
C PRO A 41 6.46 -8.36 -0.23
N VAL A 42 5.26 -8.88 0.03
CA VAL A 42 4.08 -8.05 0.28
C VAL A 42 4.31 -7.07 1.42
N ILE A 43 4.96 -7.51 2.51
CA ILE A 43 5.22 -6.63 3.66
C ILE A 43 6.09 -5.43 3.27
N ASP A 44 7.07 -5.62 2.39
CA ASP A 44 7.94 -4.53 1.93
C ASP A 44 7.17 -3.54 1.05
N ALA A 45 6.26 -4.04 0.22
CA ALA A 45 5.38 -3.20 -0.59
C ALA A 45 4.42 -2.39 0.29
N LEU A 46 3.88 -2.98 1.36
CA LEU A 46 3.04 -2.28 2.33
C LEU A 46 3.82 -1.20 3.08
N LYS A 47 5.07 -1.48 3.47
CA LYS A 47 5.94 -0.47 4.08
C LYS A 47 6.20 0.69 3.12
N ALA A 48 6.34 0.40 1.83
CA ALA A 48 6.60 1.43 0.82
C ALA A 48 5.47 2.45 0.67
N ILE A 49 4.23 2.07 0.99
CA ILE A 49 3.07 2.96 0.95
C ILE A 49 2.65 3.48 2.33
N THR A 50 3.36 3.12 3.39
CA THR A 50 3.03 3.52 4.76
C THR A 50 4.23 4.15 5.46
N ILE A 51 5.00 3.38 6.23
CA ILE A 51 6.08 3.91 7.06
C ILE A 51 7.21 4.54 6.22
N ASN A 52 7.54 3.97 5.07
CA ASN A 52 8.58 4.54 4.21
C ASN A 52 8.13 5.89 3.62
N ALA A 53 6.85 6.02 3.27
CA ALA A 53 6.29 7.28 2.80
C ALA A 53 6.31 8.35 3.92
N ALA A 54 5.98 7.96 5.15
CA ALA A 54 6.10 8.86 6.30
C ALA A 54 7.55 9.29 6.53
N TYR A 55 8.50 8.36 6.42
CA TYR A 55 9.92 8.64 6.55
C TYR A 55 10.40 9.64 5.48
N GLN A 56 9.90 9.53 4.26
CA GLN A 56 10.25 10.46 3.18
C GLN A 56 9.92 11.91 3.53
N TYR A 57 8.86 12.12 4.31
CA TYR A 57 8.45 13.44 4.79
C TYR A 57 8.95 13.77 6.19
N GLN A 58 9.76 12.90 6.80
CA GLN A 58 10.26 13.03 8.18
C GLN A 58 9.11 13.07 9.21
N GLU A 59 8.07 12.30 8.96
CA GLU A 59 6.88 12.19 9.81
C GLU A 59 6.71 10.77 10.41
N GLU A 60 7.73 9.93 10.34
CA GLU A 60 7.67 8.54 10.78
C GLU A 60 7.44 8.38 12.28
N ASP A 61 7.73 9.41 13.07
CA ASP A 61 7.47 9.40 14.52
C ASP A 61 5.99 9.58 14.85
N THR A 62 5.22 10.16 13.94
CA THR A 62 3.80 10.49 14.17
C THR A 62 2.83 9.73 13.28
N LYS A 63 3.30 9.16 12.17
CA LYS A 63 2.48 8.49 11.16
C LYS A 63 3.16 7.26 10.60
N GLY A 64 2.43 6.52 9.78
CA GLY A 64 2.95 5.46 8.91
C GLY A 64 2.98 4.07 9.52
N SER A 65 2.66 3.93 10.80
CA SER A 65 2.51 2.62 11.44
C SER A 65 1.53 2.67 12.59
N LEU A 66 1.02 1.51 12.99
CA LEU A 66 0.13 1.39 14.14
C LEU A 66 0.97 1.24 15.40
N LYS A 67 1.19 2.35 16.08
CA LYS A 67 1.98 2.40 17.29
C LYS A 67 1.35 3.40 18.26
N VAL A 68 1.35 3.07 19.55
CA VAL A 68 0.81 3.96 20.60
C VAL A 68 1.48 5.33 20.51
N GLY A 69 0.68 6.38 20.52
CA GLY A 69 1.15 7.76 20.42
C GLY A 69 1.16 8.34 19.00
N LYS A 70 0.97 7.51 17.97
CA LYS A 70 0.86 8.01 16.61
C LYS A 70 -0.55 8.44 16.26
N ILE A 71 -0.66 9.31 15.25
CA ILE A 71 -1.95 9.76 14.73
C ILE A 71 -2.73 8.55 14.18
N ALA A 72 -4.02 8.50 14.51
CA ALA A 72 -4.89 7.40 14.07
C ALA A 72 -5.32 7.60 12.61
N ASP A 73 -4.36 7.43 11.71
CA ASP A 73 -4.55 7.39 10.25
C ASP A 73 -4.45 5.93 9.83
N LEU A 74 -5.58 5.31 9.49
CA LEU A 74 -5.61 3.88 9.19
C LEU A 74 -6.72 3.52 8.21
N VAL A 75 -6.60 2.33 7.62
CA VAL A 75 -7.62 1.78 6.73
C VAL A 75 -8.03 0.40 7.22
N ILE A 76 -9.28 0.05 6.99
CA ILE A 76 -9.80 -1.29 7.21
C ILE A 76 -10.02 -1.91 5.83
N LEU A 77 -9.41 -3.06 5.61
CA LEU A 77 -9.48 -3.80 4.36
C LEU A 77 -10.40 -5.00 4.51
N ASN A 78 -11.01 -5.45 3.40
CA ASN A 78 -11.89 -6.63 3.41
C ASN A 78 -11.12 -7.96 3.43
N LYS A 79 -9.83 -7.95 3.16
CA LYS A 79 -8.97 -9.14 3.15
C LYS A 79 -7.60 -8.80 3.71
N ASP A 80 -6.93 -9.80 4.28
CA ASP A 80 -5.58 -9.65 4.79
C ASP A 80 -4.57 -9.77 3.64
N PRO A 81 -3.85 -8.69 3.29
CA PRO A 81 -2.91 -8.73 2.17
C PRO A 81 -1.72 -9.66 2.41
N LEU A 82 -1.43 -10.02 3.66
CA LEU A 82 -0.30 -10.88 4.01
C LEU A 82 -0.64 -12.37 3.89
N THR A 83 -1.92 -12.73 3.85
CA THR A 83 -2.36 -14.15 3.86
C THR A 83 -3.01 -14.59 2.56
N ILE A 84 -3.51 -13.67 1.73
CA ILE A 84 -4.12 -14.03 0.45
C ILE A 84 -3.06 -14.36 -0.60
N ASP A 85 -3.48 -15.02 -1.69
CA ASP A 85 -2.64 -15.21 -2.86
C ASP A 85 -2.20 -13.85 -3.40
N PRO A 86 -0.88 -13.61 -3.60
CA PRO A 86 -0.40 -12.32 -4.11
C PRO A 86 -1.06 -11.89 -5.42
N LYS A 87 -1.49 -12.81 -6.27
CA LYS A 87 -2.19 -12.49 -7.51
C LYS A 87 -3.57 -11.91 -7.28
N GLU A 88 -4.13 -12.07 -6.07
CA GLU A 88 -5.44 -11.55 -5.69
C GLU A 88 -5.37 -10.20 -4.96
N LEU A 89 -4.18 -9.62 -4.82
CA LEU A 89 -4.02 -8.34 -4.09
C LEU A 89 -4.90 -7.24 -4.66
N ARG A 90 -5.11 -7.18 -5.97
CA ARG A 90 -6.00 -6.18 -6.58
C ARG A 90 -7.48 -6.33 -6.22
N SER A 91 -7.89 -7.49 -5.72
CA SER A 91 -9.27 -7.70 -5.29
C SER A 91 -9.56 -7.13 -3.90
N ILE A 92 -8.54 -6.69 -3.18
CA ILE A 92 -8.69 -6.06 -1.88
C ILE A 92 -9.43 -4.73 -2.02
N GLN A 93 -10.43 -4.52 -1.18
CA GLN A 93 -11.19 -3.28 -1.12
C GLN A 93 -10.99 -2.60 0.22
N VAL A 94 -10.86 -1.28 0.19
CA VAL A 94 -10.88 -0.46 1.40
C VAL A 94 -12.32 -0.39 1.88
N GLN A 95 -12.58 -0.87 3.09
CA GLN A 95 -13.91 -0.82 3.72
C GLN A 95 -14.11 0.48 4.48
N GLU A 96 -13.06 1.00 5.10
CA GLU A 96 -13.15 2.22 5.89
C GLU A 96 -11.79 2.92 5.88
N THR A 97 -11.81 4.23 5.75
CA THR A 97 -10.63 5.08 5.93
C THR A 97 -10.86 5.99 7.12
N ILE A 98 -9.90 5.98 8.05
CA ILE A 98 -9.94 6.77 9.26
C ILE A 98 -8.76 7.73 9.23
N LYS A 99 -9.04 9.02 9.43
CA LYS A 99 -8.04 10.07 9.50
C LYS A 99 -8.16 10.79 10.83
N ASP A 100 -7.05 10.85 11.56
CA ASP A 100 -6.98 11.47 12.89
C ASP A 100 -8.12 10.99 13.81
N GLY A 101 -8.36 9.65 13.78
CA GLY A 101 -9.39 9.01 14.59
C GLY A 101 -10.82 9.18 14.08
N LYS A 102 -11.02 9.87 12.96
CA LYS A 102 -12.36 10.11 12.40
C LYS A 102 -12.54 9.37 11.08
N THR A 103 -13.66 8.68 10.94
CA THR A 103 -14.02 8.02 9.68
C THR A 103 -14.28 9.08 8.61
N VAL A 104 -13.49 9.03 7.52
CA VAL A 104 -13.65 9.93 6.37
C VAL A 104 -14.22 9.20 5.15
N PHE A 105 -14.19 7.88 5.14
CA PHE A 105 -14.80 7.04 4.12
C PHE A 105 -15.25 5.74 4.76
N LYS A 106 -16.45 5.26 4.37
CA LYS A 106 -16.97 3.96 4.80
C LYS A 106 -17.80 3.37 3.67
N ARG A 107 -17.48 2.14 3.29
CA ARG A 107 -18.18 1.42 2.23
C ARG A 107 -19.50 0.82 2.72
#